data_89c7e717fc68d748a227987bb9bd9965
#
_entry.id   89c7e717fc68d748a227987bb9bd9965
#
_cell.length_a   1.000
_cell.length_b   1.000
_cell.length_c   1.000
_cell.angle_alpha   90.00
_cell.angle_beta   90.00
_cell.angle_gamma   90.00
#
_symmetry.space_group_name_H-M   'P 1'
#
loop_
_entity.id
_entity.type
_entity.pdbx_description
1 polymer ?
#
loop_
_entity_poly.entity_id
_entity_poly.type
_entity_poly.pdbx_seq_one_letter_code
_entity_poly.pdbx_strand_id
1 'polypeptide(L)'
;MAGAARFRNMNTRASTPNEPMPKKGTRPLAMDAAEGSIVVKAPVAAVYKRWLAFEDYPKFVTAIKRVRKLDANHFVASLAFNGKQHEAMLEIMLCVPERRLAWRTLADHRAPDHLAAGVVSFAPLSDQSTCVTLKLTSSFGGAVSRRVDRYLHNFKKLVEAS
;
A
#
# COMPACT_ATOMS: atom_id res chain seq x y z
N MET A 1 -12.04 -51.04 -13.56
CA MET A 1 -12.86 -50.46 -14.45
C MET A 1 -13.90 -49.55 -13.90
N ALA A 2 -14.79 -50.07 -13.18
CA ALA A 2 -15.83 -49.22 -12.63
C ALA A 2 -15.29 -48.15 -11.72
N GLY A 3 -14.15 -48.38 -11.14
CA GLY A 3 -13.61 -47.43 -10.21
C GLY A 3 -13.18 -46.12 -10.83
N ALA A 4 -12.72 -46.17 -12.04
CA ALA A 4 -12.27 -44.96 -12.67
C ALA A 4 -13.41 -43.97 -12.91
N ALA A 5 -14.54 -44.50 -13.27
CA ALA A 5 -15.69 -43.67 -13.48
C ALA A 5 -16.10 -42.95 -12.20
N ARG A 6 -15.99 -43.65 -11.13
CA ARG A 6 -16.37 -43.07 -9.86
C ARG A 6 -15.46 -41.93 -9.48
N PHE A 7 -14.18 -42.08 -9.75
CA PHE A 7 -13.25 -41.03 -9.42
C PHE A 7 -13.60 -39.76 -10.15
N ARG A 8 -13.89 -39.84 -11.40
CA ARG A 8 -14.24 -38.68 -12.14
C ARG A 8 -15.47 -38.01 -11.56
N ASN A 9 -16.38 -38.81 -11.17
CA ASN A 9 -17.57 -38.24 -10.60
C ASN A 9 -17.28 -37.46 -9.35
N MET A 10 -16.43 -37.98 -8.53
CA MET A 10 -16.10 -37.28 -7.32
C MET A 10 -15.49 -35.96 -7.59
N ASN A 11 -14.61 -35.94 -8.56
CA ASN A 11 -13.98 -34.65 -8.87
C ASN A 11 -14.97 -33.62 -9.31
N THR A 12 -15.91 -34.07 -10.07
CA THR A 12 -16.87 -33.12 -10.55
C THR A 12 -17.67 -32.51 -9.45
N ARG A 13 -17.93 -33.30 -8.47
CA ARG A 13 -18.73 -32.77 -7.45
C ARG A 13 -18.03 -31.86 -6.58
N ALA A 14 -16.79 -32.14 -6.41
CA ALA A 14 -16.02 -31.26 -5.60
C ALA A 14 -16.20 -29.84 -6.04
N SER A 15 -16.66 -29.69 -7.21
CA SER A 15 -16.89 -28.38 -7.61
C SER A 15 -17.98 -27.80 -6.78
N THR A 16 -17.94 -27.17 -6.13
CA THR A 16 -18.43 -26.12 -5.47
C THR A 16 -19.89 -25.73 -5.61
N PRO A 17 -20.76 -26.63 -5.51
CA PRO A 17 -22.13 -26.22 -5.53
C PRO A 17 -22.52 -25.38 -4.35
N ASN A 18 -21.71 -25.43 -3.33
CA ASN A 18 -22.03 -24.69 -2.13
C ASN A 18 -21.38 -23.37 -1.97
N GLU A 19 -20.57 -23.01 -2.93
CA GLU A 19 -19.97 -21.70 -2.85
C GLU A 19 -21.02 -20.64 -2.99
N PRO A 20 -21.10 -19.71 -2.07
CA PRO A 20 -22.08 -18.64 -2.18
C PRO A 20 -21.78 -17.79 -3.40
N MET A 21 -22.77 -17.64 -4.23
CA MET A 21 -22.65 -16.74 -5.36
C MET A 21 -22.60 -15.32 -4.86
N PRO A 22 -21.82 -14.46 -5.51
CA PRO A 22 -21.85 -13.07 -5.15
C PRO A 22 -23.23 -12.51 -5.35
N LYS A 23 -23.65 -11.71 -4.42
CA LYS A 23 -24.96 -11.10 -4.51
C LYS A 23 -24.98 -10.14 -5.69
N LYS A 24 -26.12 -10.07 -6.32
CA LYS A 24 -26.29 -9.15 -7.44
C LYS A 24 -26.05 -7.73 -6.96
N GLY A 25 -25.25 -7.01 -7.70
CA GLY A 25 -24.88 -5.66 -7.33
C GLY A 25 -23.65 -5.56 -6.45
N THR A 26 -23.18 -6.70 -5.94
CA THR A 26 -21.95 -6.72 -5.15
C THR A 26 -20.79 -7.04 -6.06
N ARG A 27 -19.84 -6.11 -6.16
CA ARG A 27 -18.65 -6.33 -6.98
C ARG A 27 -17.44 -6.47 -6.10
N PRO A 28 -16.48 -7.31 -6.47
CA PRO A 28 -15.19 -7.28 -5.79
C PRO A 28 -14.62 -5.89 -5.94
N LEU A 29 -13.95 -5.41 -4.91
CA LEU A 29 -13.28 -4.13 -4.94
C LEU A 29 -12.15 -4.20 -5.94
N ALA A 30 -12.12 -3.28 -6.91
CA ALA A 30 -11.05 -3.23 -7.88
C ALA A 30 -9.82 -2.60 -7.23
N MET A 31 -8.75 -3.36 -7.15
CA MET A 31 -7.49 -2.92 -6.58
C MET A 31 -6.42 -2.90 -7.65
N ASP A 32 -5.77 -1.75 -7.80
CA ASP A 32 -4.61 -1.63 -8.68
C ASP A 32 -3.35 -1.72 -7.84
N ALA A 33 -2.32 -2.32 -8.41
CA ALA A 33 -1.04 -2.47 -7.72
C ALA A 33 0.08 -2.02 -8.64
N ALA A 34 1.10 -1.42 -8.05
CA ALA A 34 2.29 -1.02 -8.78
C ALA A 34 3.48 -1.05 -7.84
N GLU A 35 4.65 -1.23 -8.42
CA GLU A 35 5.91 -1.25 -7.69
C GLU A 35 6.91 -0.40 -8.44
N GLY A 36 7.69 0.36 -7.72
CA GLY A 36 8.74 1.19 -8.30
C GLY A 36 9.92 1.29 -7.34
N SER A 37 11.06 1.68 -7.87
CA SER A 37 12.29 1.84 -7.08
C SER A 37 13.00 3.11 -7.51
N ILE A 38 13.73 3.70 -6.56
CA ILE A 38 14.55 4.86 -6.83
C ILE A 38 15.81 4.81 -5.96
N VAL A 39 16.89 5.35 -6.47
CA VAL A 39 18.12 5.46 -5.69
C VAL A 39 18.20 6.85 -5.07
N VAL A 40 18.33 6.88 -3.76
CA VAL A 40 18.41 8.12 -2.98
C VAL A 40 19.86 8.26 -2.50
N LYS A 41 20.45 9.41 -2.70
CA LYS A 41 21.85 9.67 -2.33
C LYS A 41 21.95 10.06 -0.87
N ALA A 42 21.74 9.08 -0.01
CA ALA A 42 21.84 9.25 1.43
C ALA A 42 22.01 7.88 2.08
N PRO A 43 22.60 7.82 3.27
CA PRO A 43 22.72 6.56 4.00
C PRO A 43 21.37 5.96 4.35
N VAL A 44 21.31 4.65 4.44
CA VAL A 44 20.04 3.95 4.71
C VAL A 44 19.40 4.42 6.01
N ALA A 45 20.19 4.71 7.04
CA ALA A 45 19.63 5.19 8.31
C ALA A 45 18.92 6.53 8.15
N ALA A 46 19.49 7.44 7.37
CA ALA A 46 18.89 8.75 7.12
C ALA A 46 17.63 8.63 6.28
N VAL A 47 17.67 7.77 5.25
CA VAL A 47 16.51 7.54 4.38
C VAL A 47 15.36 6.93 5.18
N TYR A 48 15.64 5.93 5.97
CA TYR A 48 14.65 5.28 6.80
C TYR A 48 14.02 6.25 7.80
N LYS A 49 14.84 7.05 8.45
CA LYS A 49 14.36 8.05 9.42
C LYS A 49 13.39 9.03 8.77
N ARG A 50 13.71 9.47 7.54
CA ARG A 50 12.83 10.40 6.82
C ARG A 50 11.52 9.74 6.42
N TRP A 51 11.54 8.45 6.09
CA TRP A 51 10.31 7.75 5.75
C TRP A 51 9.42 7.56 6.98
N LEU A 52 9.99 7.44 8.16
CA LEU A 52 9.22 7.32 9.40
C LEU A 52 8.63 8.64 9.87
N ALA A 53 9.03 9.75 9.32
CA ALA A 53 8.50 11.06 9.70
C ALA A 53 7.14 11.24 9.04
N PHE A 54 6.11 10.62 9.59
CA PHE A 54 4.78 10.57 8.98
C PHE A 54 4.16 11.95 8.84
N GLU A 55 4.48 12.88 9.72
CA GLU A 55 3.99 14.25 9.63
C GLU A 55 4.48 14.96 8.36
N ASP A 56 5.57 14.49 7.78
CA ASP A 56 6.13 15.08 6.57
C ASP A 56 5.56 14.49 5.28
N TYR A 57 4.67 13.49 5.38
CA TYR A 57 4.10 12.85 4.19
C TYR A 57 3.42 13.82 3.23
N PRO A 58 2.73 14.87 3.70
CA PRO A 58 2.17 15.83 2.76
C PRO A 58 3.20 16.50 1.84
N LYS A 59 4.48 16.45 2.23
CA LYS A 59 5.54 17.06 1.42
C LYS A 59 5.88 16.26 0.18
N PHE A 60 5.58 14.94 0.17
CA PHE A 60 5.90 14.11 -0.99
C PHE A 60 4.73 13.25 -1.48
N VAL A 61 3.69 13.05 -0.68
CA VAL A 61 2.48 12.37 -1.11
C VAL A 61 1.39 13.41 -1.28
N THR A 62 1.18 13.82 -2.52
CA THR A 62 0.36 15.01 -2.80
C THR A 62 -1.10 14.87 -2.37
N ALA A 63 -1.63 13.64 -2.34
CA ALA A 63 -3.01 13.42 -1.91
C ALA A 63 -3.20 13.57 -0.41
N ILE A 64 -2.13 13.47 0.38
CA ILE A 64 -2.20 13.57 1.83
C ILE A 64 -2.03 15.04 2.22
N LYS A 65 -3.00 15.58 2.96
CA LYS A 65 -2.98 16.95 3.43
C LYS A 65 -2.44 17.06 4.84
N ARG A 66 -2.69 16.04 5.65
CA ARG A 66 -2.23 16.03 7.04
C ARG A 66 -2.22 14.61 7.55
N VAL A 67 -1.26 14.30 8.43
CA VAL A 67 -1.20 13.03 9.13
C VAL A 67 -1.15 13.32 10.63
N ARG A 68 -1.99 12.61 11.38
CA ARG A 68 -2.06 12.75 12.83
C ARG A 68 -1.84 11.38 13.46
N LYS A 69 -0.92 11.31 14.38
CA LYS A 69 -0.61 10.08 15.08
C LYS A 69 -1.64 9.83 16.17
N LEU A 70 -2.17 8.61 16.24
CA LEU A 70 -3.08 8.17 17.29
C LEU A 70 -2.34 7.39 18.37
N ASP A 71 -1.51 6.44 17.95
CA ASP A 71 -0.67 5.66 18.85
C ASP A 71 0.55 5.17 18.05
N ALA A 72 1.32 4.26 18.61
CA ALA A 72 2.58 3.82 17.99
C ALA A 72 2.37 3.24 16.60
N ASN A 73 1.22 2.63 16.34
CA ASN A 73 0.96 1.91 15.10
C ASN A 73 -0.22 2.44 14.29
N HIS A 74 -0.89 3.48 14.76
CA HIS A 74 -2.09 3.98 14.11
C HIS A 74 -2.01 5.48 13.84
N PHE A 75 -2.43 5.86 12.64
CA PHE A 75 -2.38 7.24 12.16
C PHE A 75 -3.67 7.56 11.42
N VAL A 76 -4.04 8.83 11.41
CA VAL A 76 -5.14 9.30 10.58
C VAL A 76 -4.55 10.23 9.53
N ALA A 77 -4.80 9.92 8.27
CA ALA A 77 -4.40 10.75 7.15
C ALA A 77 -5.63 11.46 6.59
N SER A 78 -5.52 12.76 6.40
CA SER A 78 -6.53 13.54 5.72
C SER A 78 -6.16 13.60 4.25
N LEU A 79 -7.05 13.13 3.39
CA LEU A 79 -6.80 12.95 1.96
C LEU A 79 -7.72 13.84 1.15
N ALA A 80 -7.23 14.26 -0.02
CA ALA A 80 -8.04 15.01 -0.96
C ALA A 80 -8.01 14.33 -2.32
N PHE A 81 -9.18 13.90 -2.79
CA PHE A 81 -9.36 13.29 -4.11
C PHE A 81 -10.59 13.88 -4.76
N ASN A 82 -10.46 14.25 -6.04
CA ASN A 82 -11.59 14.70 -6.85
C ASN A 82 -12.38 15.82 -6.17
N GLY A 83 -11.68 16.73 -5.50
CA GLY A 83 -12.32 17.86 -4.84
C GLY A 83 -13.00 17.52 -3.52
N LYS A 84 -12.89 16.31 -3.05
CA LYS A 84 -13.49 15.87 -1.79
C LYS A 84 -12.41 15.52 -0.79
N GLN A 85 -12.72 15.71 0.48
CA GLN A 85 -11.83 15.35 1.56
C GLN A 85 -12.29 14.05 2.21
N HIS A 86 -11.33 13.21 2.53
CA HIS A 86 -11.57 11.92 3.18
C HIS A 86 -10.59 11.77 4.32
N GLU A 87 -10.96 10.99 5.31
CA GLU A 87 -10.03 10.57 6.34
C GLU A 87 -9.84 9.07 6.25
N ALA A 88 -8.61 8.62 6.36
CA ALA A 88 -8.27 7.20 6.37
C ALA A 88 -7.44 6.91 7.60
N MET A 89 -7.81 5.85 8.31
CA MET A 89 -6.98 5.35 9.39
C MET A 89 -5.97 4.38 8.84
N LEU A 90 -4.72 4.55 9.22
CA LEU A 90 -3.60 3.74 8.76
C LEU A 90 -3.05 2.93 9.93
N GLU A 91 -2.73 1.69 9.65
CA GLU A 91 -2.12 0.80 10.63
C GLU A 91 -0.77 0.34 10.12
N ILE A 92 0.26 0.46 10.95
CA ILE A 92 1.57 -0.10 10.65
C ILE A 92 1.53 -1.58 11.02
N MET A 93 1.75 -2.44 10.03
CA MET A 93 1.67 -3.88 10.19
C MET A 93 3.02 -4.52 10.45
N LEU A 94 4.07 -3.92 9.93
CA LEU A 94 5.42 -4.46 10.04
C LEU A 94 6.40 -3.31 10.01
N CYS A 95 7.36 -3.33 10.92
CA CYS A 95 8.44 -2.36 10.91
C CYS A 95 9.73 -3.08 11.23
N VAL A 96 10.57 -3.27 10.21
CA VAL A 96 11.91 -3.82 10.37
C VAL A 96 12.88 -2.68 10.13
N PRO A 97 13.55 -2.18 11.18
CA PRO A 97 14.38 -0.96 11.06
C PRO A 97 15.36 -1.03 9.90
N GLU A 98 15.39 0.04 9.12
CA GLU A 98 16.27 0.23 7.97
C GLU A 98 16.09 -0.80 6.86
N ARG A 99 15.04 -1.62 6.92
CA ARG A 99 14.79 -2.66 5.91
C ARG A 99 13.43 -2.58 5.29
N ARG A 100 12.36 -2.51 6.11
CA ARG A 100 11.02 -2.64 5.56
C ARG A 100 9.98 -2.03 6.48
N LEU A 101 9.00 -1.39 5.88
CA LEU A 101 7.83 -0.88 6.58
C LEU A 101 6.60 -1.26 5.75
N ALA A 102 5.62 -1.89 6.41
CA ALA A 102 4.36 -2.23 5.76
C ALA A 102 3.21 -1.59 6.51
N TRP A 103 2.24 -1.08 5.76
CA TRP A 103 1.08 -0.40 6.33
C TRP A 103 -0.16 -0.70 5.49
N ARG A 104 -1.32 -0.46 6.08
CA ARG A 104 -2.59 -0.56 5.37
C ARG A 104 -3.57 0.46 5.93
N THR A 105 -4.58 0.79 5.13
CA THR A 105 -5.72 1.53 5.63
C THR A 105 -6.68 0.54 6.29
N LEU A 106 -7.38 1.00 7.32
CA LEU A 106 -8.43 0.22 7.95
C LEU A 106 -9.75 0.57 7.28
N ALA A 107 -10.59 -0.43 7.09
CA ALA A 107 -11.89 -0.21 6.44
C ALA A 107 -12.75 0.70 7.30
N ASP A 108 -13.36 1.69 6.65
CA ASP A 108 -14.31 2.57 7.29
C ASP A 108 -15.67 2.29 6.66
N HIS A 109 -16.65 2.03 7.49
CA HIS A 109 -17.99 1.73 6.99
C HIS A 109 -18.62 2.91 6.22
N ARG A 110 -18.06 4.12 6.38
CA ARG A 110 -18.52 5.30 5.64
C ARG A 110 -17.88 5.40 4.26
N ALA A 111 -16.74 4.74 4.07
CA ALA A 111 -16.01 4.74 2.81
C ALA A 111 -15.34 3.37 2.64
N PRO A 112 -16.13 2.30 2.53
CA PRO A 112 -15.55 0.94 2.56
C PRO A 112 -14.72 0.59 1.34
N ASP A 113 -14.84 1.35 0.27
CA ASP A 113 -14.11 1.13 -0.96
C ASP A 113 -12.83 1.95 -1.06
N HIS A 114 -12.49 2.71 -0.03
CA HIS A 114 -11.26 3.51 -0.03
C HIS A 114 -10.14 2.76 0.71
N LEU A 115 -9.61 1.74 0.08
CA LEU A 115 -8.59 0.89 0.69
C LEU A 115 -7.26 1.05 -0.01
N ALA A 116 -6.19 1.00 0.77
CA ALA A 116 -4.83 1.02 0.25
C ALA A 116 -3.91 0.27 1.21
N ALA A 117 -2.82 -0.24 0.66
CA ALA A 117 -1.77 -0.88 1.44
C ALA A 117 -0.45 -0.62 0.75
N GLY A 118 0.61 -0.55 1.52
CA GLY A 118 1.92 -0.29 0.96
C GLY A 118 3.01 -1.02 1.70
N VAL A 119 4.08 -1.31 0.97
CA VAL A 119 5.30 -1.84 1.54
C VAL A 119 6.43 -1.02 0.96
N VAL A 120 7.25 -0.45 1.82
CA VAL A 120 8.48 0.21 1.41
C VAL A 120 9.66 -0.60 1.92
N SER A 121 10.64 -0.80 1.06
CA SER A 121 11.85 -1.55 1.39
C SER A 121 13.06 -0.67 1.12
N PHE A 122 14.09 -0.85 1.94
CA PHE A 122 15.31 -0.07 1.86
C PHE A 122 16.49 -1.03 1.69
N ALA A 123 17.32 -0.77 0.72
CA ALA A 123 18.52 -1.58 0.48
C ALA A 123 19.71 -0.65 0.31
N PRO A 124 20.69 -0.69 1.23
CA PRO A 124 21.88 0.13 1.07
C PRO A 124 22.68 -0.35 -0.14
N LEU A 125 23.03 0.58 -1.02
CA LEU A 125 23.90 0.30 -2.15
C LEU A 125 25.35 0.66 -1.82
N SER A 126 25.50 1.66 -0.96
CA SER A 126 26.80 2.09 -0.44
C SER A 126 26.54 2.85 0.86
N ASP A 127 27.61 3.36 1.47
CA ASP A 127 27.47 4.18 2.67
C ASP A 127 26.70 5.47 2.41
N GLN A 128 26.57 5.88 1.15
CA GLN A 128 25.97 7.16 0.79
C GLN A 128 24.82 7.03 -0.20
N SER A 129 24.35 5.81 -0.45
CA SER A 129 23.21 5.64 -1.34
C SER A 129 22.36 4.45 -0.93
N THR A 130 21.06 4.60 -1.13
CA THR A 130 20.06 3.62 -0.73
C THR A 130 19.05 3.44 -1.86
N CYS A 131 18.72 2.20 -2.17
CA CYS A 131 17.63 1.91 -3.07
C CYS A 131 16.35 1.81 -2.26
N VAL A 132 15.34 2.59 -2.62
CA VAL A 132 14.02 2.59 -1.98
C VAL A 132 13.04 1.99 -2.97
N THR A 133 12.35 0.95 -2.55
CA THR A 133 11.32 0.28 -3.36
C THR A 133 9.98 0.44 -2.66
N LEU A 134 9.00 0.96 -3.40
CA LEU A 134 7.64 1.13 -2.90
C LEU A 134 6.70 0.26 -3.71
N LYS A 135 5.96 -0.59 -3.02
CA LYS A 135 4.87 -1.35 -3.60
C LYS A 135 3.58 -0.81 -3.02
N LEU A 136 2.69 -0.38 -3.89
CA LEU A 136 1.42 0.24 -3.48
C LEU A 136 0.26 -0.49 -4.12
N THR A 137 -0.73 -0.83 -3.31
CA THR A 137 -2.00 -1.39 -3.76
C THR A 137 -3.08 -0.42 -3.34
N SER A 138 -3.98 -0.07 -4.23
CA SER A 138 -4.98 0.95 -3.92
C SER A 138 -6.26 0.72 -4.70
N SER A 139 -7.40 0.95 -4.03
CA SER A 139 -8.71 0.99 -4.68
C SER A 139 -9.05 2.41 -5.11
N PHE A 140 -8.25 3.40 -4.74
CA PHE A 140 -8.46 4.77 -5.20
C PHE A 140 -8.19 4.81 -6.69
N GLY A 141 -9.08 5.42 -7.46
CA GLY A 141 -8.94 5.48 -8.89
C GLY A 141 -7.67 6.18 -9.35
N GLY A 142 -7.31 5.95 -10.59
CA GLY A 142 -6.17 6.58 -11.21
C GLY A 142 -4.98 5.65 -11.35
N ALA A 143 -3.93 6.12 -12.00
CA ALA A 143 -2.77 5.30 -12.34
C ALA A 143 -1.86 5.14 -11.12
N VAL A 144 -1.96 3.98 -10.47
CA VAL A 144 -1.16 3.69 -9.27
C VAL A 144 0.34 3.74 -9.61
N SER A 145 0.75 3.26 -10.78
CA SER A 145 2.15 3.30 -11.18
C SER A 145 2.70 4.72 -11.23
N ARG A 146 1.93 5.66 -11.78
CA ARG A 146 2.37 7.06 -11.83
C ARG A 146 2.48 7.65 -10.45
N ARG A 147 1.58 7.28 -9.54
CA ARG A 147 1.64 7.75 -8.17
C ARG A 147 2.87 7.22 -7.45
N VAL A 148 3.18 5.94 -7.63
CA VAL A 148 4.38 5.35 -7.05
C VAL A 148 5.62 6.10 -7.51
N ASP A 149 5.75 6.31 -8.81
CA ASP A 149 6.89 7.02 -9.37
C ASP A 149 6.99 8.44 -8.85
N ARG A 150 5.86 9.13 -8.77
CA ARG A 150 5.82 10.51 -8.27
C ARG A 150 6.22 10.59 -6.80
N TYR A 151 5.68 9.69 -5.97
CA TYR A 151 5.98 9.71 -4.55
C TYR A 151 7.46 9.42 -4.30
N LEU A 152 8.01 8.44 -5.01
CA LEU A 152 9.44 8.12 -4.89
C LEU A 152 10.31 9.29 -5.33
N HIS A 153 9.95 9.91 -6.43
CA HIS A 153 10.72 11.04 -6.96
C HIS A 153 10.68 12.22 -6.00
N ASN A 154 9.50 12.52 -5.47
CA ASN A 154 9.34 13.61 -4.50
C ASN A 154 10.09 13.30 -3.20
N PHE A 155 10.04 12.06 -2.76
CA PHE A 155 10.76 11.63 -1.56
C PHE A 155 12.28 11.80 -1.75
N LYS A 156 12.79 11.38 -2.89
CA LYS A 156 14.20 11.55 -3.22
C LYS A 156 14.60 13.02 -3.13
N LYS A 157 13.81 13.90 -3.72
CA LYS A 157 14.09 15.35 -3.65
C LYS A 157 14.09 15.85 -2.22
N LEU A 158 13.15 15.40 -1.42
CA LEU A 158 13.03 15.81 -0.03
C LEU A 158 14.26 15.42 0.77
N VAL A 159 14.72 14.17 0.61
CA VAL A 159 15.88 13.66 1.35
C VAL A 159 17.16 14.34 0.89
N GLU A 160 17.34 14.46 -0.41
CA GLU A 160 18.60 15.00 -0.98
C GLU A 160 18.72 16.51 -0.80
N ALA A 161 17.65 17.19 -0.51
CA ALA A 161 17.68 18.63 -0.21
C ALA A 161 17.98 18.91 1.26
N SER A 162 18.01 17.89 2.09
CA SER A 162 18.23 18.07 3.54
C SER A 162 19.69 18.23 3.88
#